data_691b268d122a93c0123efed2d3801851
#
_entry.id   691b268d122a93c0123efed2d3801851
#
_cell.length_a   1.000
_cell.length_b   1.000
_cell.length_c   1.000
_cell.angle_alpha   90.00
_cell.angle_beta   90.00
_cell.angle_gamma   90.00
#
_symmetry.space_group_name_H-M   'P 1'
#
loop_
_entity.id
_entity.type
_entity.pdbx_description
1 polymer ?
#
loop_
_entity_poly.entity_id
_entity_poly.type
_entity_poly.pdbx_seq_one_letter_code
_entity_poly.pdbx_strand_id
1 'polypeptide(L)'
;MSATATPTVTPPLVLNIQYTKDLSFEVPNAPAIYTILRSAPQVAINLDVQVRRIQEDQTVFEVTLAARAEATMPPVAANGGDEKPMVVFIADLAYAGIFTLNGVPENQQEPVLLVECPRLLFPFARNILADVTRDGGFPPVMLGPIDFVGLWQARRAQAAAIPEPVASA
;
A
#
# COMPACT_ATOMS: atom_id res chain seq x y z
N MET A 1 -6.12 -16.91 50.53
CA MET A 1 -5.63 -17.39 49.20
C MET A 1 -5.37 -16.18 48.35
N SER A 2 -4.08 -15.77 48.25
CA SER A 2 -3.68 -14.61 47.42
C SER A 2 -3.61 -15.07 45.95
N ALA A 3 -4.48 -14.52 45.12
CA ALA A 3 -4.38 -14.70 43.68
C ALA A 3 -3.16 -13.97 43.17
N THR A 4 -2.16 -14.72 42.73
CA THR A 4 -0.96 -14.20 42.07
C THR A 4 -1.39 -13.66 40.71
N ALA A 5 -1.47 -12.33 40.58
CA ALA A 5 -1.73 -11.68 39.31
C ALA A 5 -0.54 -12.01 38.36
N THR A 6 -0.80 -12.77 37.33
CA THR A 6 0.15 -13.01 36.24
C THR A 6 0.54 -11.66 35.63
N PRO A 7 1.83 -11.31 35.51
CA PRO A 7 2.21 -10.05 34.88
C PRO A 7 1.73 -10.03 33.44
N THR A 8 0.83 -9.10 33.13
CA THR A 8 0.38 -8.87 31.76
C THR A 8 1.52 -8.25 30.97
N VAL A 9 2.22 -9.07 30.20
CA VAL A 9 3.27 -8.60 29.28
C VAL A 9 2.60 -7.79 28.18
N THR A 10 2.80 -6.47 28.18
CA THR A 10 2.34 -5.60 27.10
C THR A 10 3.11 -5.94 25.82
N PRO A 11 2.44 -6.31 24.72
CA PRO A 11 3.14 -6.63 23.48
C PRO A 11 3.89 -5.42 22.94
N PRO A 12 5.07 -5.62 22.32
CA PRO A 12 5.90 -4.53 21.83
C PRO A 12 5.25 -3.75 20.67
N LEU A 13 4.36 -4.39 19.92
CA LEU A 13 3.60 -3.80 18.82
C LEU A 13 2.12 -4.07 19.06
N VAL A 14 1.31 -3.00 19.07
CA VAL A 14 -0.14 -3.07 19.18
C VAL A 14 -0.78 -2.35 18.01
N LEU A 15 -1.65 -3.05 17.28
CA LEU A 15 -2.53 -2.44 16.29
C LEU A 15 -3.81 -1.98 17.02
N ASN A 16 -3.98 -0.67 17.16
CA ASN A 16 -5.11 -0.09 17.89
C ASN A 16 -6.38 -0.04 17.04
N ILE A 17 -6.23 0.39 15.78
CA ILE A 17 -7.32 0.47 14.79
C ILE A 17 -6.72 0.38 13.39
N GLN A 18 -7.51 -0.15 12.46
CA GLN A 18 -7.18 -0.14 11.02
C GLN A 18 -8.40 0.32 10.22
N TYR A 19 -8.17 1.00 9.11
CA TYR A 19 -9.24 1.63 8.33
C TYR A 19 -8.83 1.93 6.89
N THR A 20 -9.82 1.99 6.01
CA THR A 20 -9.65 2.57 4.68
C THR A 20 -9.59 4.09 4.83
N LYS A 21 -8.43 4.66 4.53
CA LYS A 21 -8.21 6.11 4.61
C LYS A 21 -8.67 6.82 3.36
N ASP A 22 -8.43 6.21 2.21
CA ASP A 22 -8.88 6.68 0.91
C ASP A 22 -9.02 5.52 -0.06
N LEU A 23 -10.03 5.58 -0.93
CA LEU A 23 -10.26 4.60 -1.98
C LEU A 23 -10.90 5.29 -3.18
N SER A 24 -10.26 5.18 -4.33
CA SER A 24 -10.86 5.54 -5.61
C SER A 24 -10.79 4.39 -6.62
N PHE A 25 -11.81 4.27 -7.43
CA PHE A 25 -11.85 3.33 -8.54
C PHE A 25 -12.45 4.01 -9.77
N GLU A 26 -11.71 4.01 -10.86
CA GLU A 26 -12.07 4.72 -12.07
C GLU A 26 -12.02 3.79 -13.29
N VAL A 27 -13.01 3.91 -14.15
CA VAL A 27 -13.06 3.27 -15.46
C VAL A 27 -13.18 4.36 -16.52
N PRO A 28 -12.06 4.98 -16.95
CA PRO A 28 -12.08 6.21 -17.77
C PRO A 28 -12.78 6.03 -19.12
N ASN A 29 -12.73 4.81 -19.67
CA ASN A 29 -13.29 4.48 -20.97
C ASN A 29 -14.62 3.71 -20.91
N ALA A 30 -15.32 3.77 -19.76
CA ALA A 30 -16.68 3.24 -19.66
C ALA A 30 -17.66 4.10 -20.47
N PRO A 31 -18.72 3.48 -21.08
CA PRO A 31 -19.02 2.05 -21.12
C PRO A 31 -18.28 1.28 -22.23
N ALA A 32 -17.61 1.96 -23.15
CA ALA A 32 -17.02 1.36 -24.35
C ALA A 32 -16.03 0.24 -24.05
N ILE A 33 -15.25 0.37 -22.96
CA ILE A 33 -14.24 -0.62 -22.57
C ILE A 33 -14.83 -2.03 -22.39
N TYR A 34 -16.05 -2.15 -21.88
CA TYR A 34 -16.72 -3.43 -21.67
C TYR A 34 -17.14 -4.14 -22.96
N THR A 35 -17.23 -3.40 -24.07
CA THR A 35 -17.58 -3.96 -25.37
C THR A 35 -16.37 -4.40 -26.19
N ILE A 36 -15.20 -3.83 -25.91
CA ILE A 36 -13.97 -4.06 -26.68
C ILE A 36 -12.95 -4.96 -25.97
N LEU A 37 -13.03 -5.07 -24.63
CA LEU A 37 -12.11 -5.91 -23.85
C LEU A 37 -12.35 -7.40 -24.17
N ARG A 38 -11.38 -8.06 -24.83
CA ARG A 38 -11.48 -9.47 -25.26
C ARG A 38 -10.61 -10.42 -24.43
N SER A 39 -9.68 -9.90 -23.67
CA SER A 39 -8.75 -10.65 -22.82
C SER A 39 -8.50 -9.90 -21.52
N ALA A 40 -7.92 -10.58 -20.54
CA ALA A 40 -7.53 -9.94 -19.27
C ALA A 40 -6.53 -8.80 -19.54
N PRO A 41 -6.73 -7.60 -18.96
CA PRO A 41 -5.81 -6.49 -19.12
C PRO A 41 -4.49 -6.77 -18.38
N GLN A 42 -3.44 -6.06 -18.75
CA GLN A 42 -2.20 -6.05 -18.00
C GLN A 42 -2.35 -5.12 -16.81
N VAL A 43 -2.02 -5.60 -15.61
CA VAL A 43 -2.15 -4.82 -14.37
C VAL A 43 -0.76 -4.51 -13.82
N ALA A 44 -0.45 -3.23 -13.71
CA ALA A 44 0.72 -2.73 -13.02
C ALA A 44 0.35 -2.35 -11.59
N ILE A 45 1.12 -2.84 -10.62
CA ILE A 45 0.92 -2.58 -9.20
C ILE A 45 2.07 -1.73 -8.67
N ASN A 46 1.74 -0.65 -7.99
CA ASN A 46 2.67 0.17 -7.25
C ASN A 46 2.27 0.20 -5.78
N LEU A 47 3.23 -0.08 -4.89
CA LEU A 47 3.05 -0.09 -3.45
C LEU A 47 3.98 0.92 -2.78
N ASP A 48 3.48 1.64 -1.80
CA ASP A 48 4.26 2.53 -0.95
C ASP A 48 3.81 2.39 0.51
N VAL A 49 4.73 2.61 1.44
CA VAL A 49 4.47 2.61 2.88
C VAL A 49 4.84 3.97 3.44
N GLN A 50 3.89 4.62 4.07
CA GLN A 50 4.05 5.93 4.70
C GLN A 50 3.87 5.80 6.20
N VAL A 51 4.71 6.49 6.96
CA VAL A 51 4.66 6.51 8.43
C VAL A 51 4.55 7.94 8.91
N ARG A 52 3.62 8.18 9.82
CA ARG A 52 3.44 9.46 10.48
C ARG A 52 3.31 9.27 11.98
N ARG A 53 4.16 9.91 12.77
CA ARG A 53 3.98 9.98 14.22
C ARG A 53 2.75 10.84 14.54
N ILE A 54 1.85 10.36 15.40
CA ILE A 54 0.60 11.08 15.71
C ILE A 54 0.83 12.15 16.76
N GLN A 55 1.64 11.84 17.77
CA GLN A 55 1.99 12.77 18.87
C GLN A 55 3.50 12.68 19.13
N GLU A 56 4.15 13.84 19.32
CA GLU A 56 5.61 13.92 19.44
C GLU A 56 6.18 13.21 20.67
N ASP A 57 5.42 13.21 21.78
CA ASP A 57 5.79 12.63 23.07
C ASP A 57 5.38 11.16 23.25
N GLN A 58 4.71 10.58 22.24
CA GLN A 58 4.19 9.21 22.29
C GLN A 58 4.76 8.35 21.15
N THR A 59 4.85 7.06 21.42
CA THR A 59 5.26 6.04 20.45
C THR A 59 4.04 5.49 19.69
N VAL A 60 3.17 6.40 19.22
CA VAL A 60 1.96 6.10 18.45
C VAL A 60 2.11 6.63 17.03
N PHE A 61 1.92 5.74 16.07
CA PHE A 61 2.16 6.01 14.65
C PHE A 61 0.96 5.61 13.80
N GLU A 62 0.68 6.41 12.79
CA GLU A 62 -0.13 5.97 11.65
C GLU A 62 0.80 5.38 10.60
N VAL A 63 0.53 4.15 10.19
CA VAL A 63 1.18 3.52 9.05
C VAL A 63 0.15 3.35 7.94
N THR A 64 0.44 3.87 6.77
CA THR A 64 -0.43 3.79 5.60
C THR A 64 0.24 2.93 4.53
N LEU A 65 -0.45 1.88 4.12
CA LEU A 65 -0.11 1.09 2.94
C LEU A 65 -0.89 1.67 1.77
N ALA A 66 -0.19 2.33 0.86
CA ALA A 66 -0.74 2.84 -0.39
C ALA A 66 -0.54 1.80 -1.49
N ALA A 67 -1.60 1.50 -2.23
CA ALA A 67 -1.58 0.55 -3.32
C ALA A 67 -2.32 1.13 -4.53
N ARG A 68 -1.63 1.26 -5.66
CA ARG A 68 -2.22 1.65 -6.93
C ARG A 68 -2.16 0.48 -7.91
N ALA A 69 -3.30 0.14 -8.47
CA ALA A 69 -3.42 -0.81 -9.56
C ALA A 69 -3.91 -0.09 -10.82
N GLU A 70 -3.13 -0.14 -11.87
CA GLU A 70 -3.48 0.42 -13.17
C GLU A 70 -3.52 -0.70 -14.21
N ALA A 71 -4.68 -0.90 -14.80
CA ALA A 71 -4.91 -1.91 -15.83
C ALA A 71 -4.92 -1.25 -17.22
N THR A 72 -4.17 -1.83 -18.13
CA THR A 72 -4.06 -1.36 -19.52
C THR A 72 -4.27 -2.49 -20.49
N MET A 73 -4.70 -2.14 -21.70
CA MET A 73 -4.77 -3.02 -22.86
C MET A 73 -3.99 -2.41 -24.02
N PRO A 74 -3.49 -3.25 -24.97
CA PRO A 74 -2.88 -2.73 -26.19
C PRO A 74 -3.80 -1.75 -26.93
N PRO A 75 -3.24 -0.78 -27.65
CA PRO A 75 -4.05 0.16 -28.44
C PRO A 75 -4.93 -0.60 -29.44
N VAL A 76 -6.20 -0.23 -29.52
CA VAL A 76 -7.07 -0.71 -30.56
C VAL A 76 -6.69 0.01 -31.85
N ALA A 77 -6.18 -0.72 -32.83
CA ALA A 77 -5.77 -0.16 -34.13
C ALA A 77 -6.98 0.52 -34.81
N ALA A 78 -7.08 1.81 -34.68
CA ALA A 78 -7.97 2.68 -35.41
C ALA A 78 -7.13 3.73 -36.11
N ASN A 79 -6.90 3.50 -37.41
CA ASN A 79 -6.48 4.52 -38.39
C ASN A 79 -5.47 5.58 -37.89
N GLY A 80 -4.18 5.21 -37.73
CA GLY A 80 -3.09 6.16 -37.79
C GLY A 80 -2.91 7.13 -36.60
N GLY A 81 -3.41 6.79 -35.42
CA GLY A 81 -3.21 7.57 -34.21
C GLY A 81 -2.18 6.95 -33.26
N ASP A 82 -1.64 7.76 -32.35
CA ASP A 82 -0.64 7.38 -31.34
C ASP A 82 -0.92 6.03 -30.69
N GLU A 83 0.01 5.10 -30.82
CA GLU A 83 -0.04 3.73 -30.28
C GLU A 83 0.13 3.72 -28.74
N LYS A 84 -0.68 4.45 -28.01
CA LYS A 84 -0.65 4.43 -26.53
C LYS A 84 -1.55 3.33 -25.99
N PRO A 85 -1.10 2.58 -24.95
CA PRO A 85 -1.99 1.65 -24.26
C PRO A 85 -3.24 2.34 -23.74
N MET A 86 -4.39 1.68 -23.87
CA MET A 86 -5.65 2.20 -23.34
C MET A 86 -5.80 1.81 -21.88
N VAL A 87 -6.14 2.77 -21.03
CA VAL A 87 -6.42 2.51 -19.61
C VAL A 87 -7.77 1.82 -19.48
N VAL A 88 -7.77 0.67 -18.83
CA VAL A 88 -8.97 -0.13 -18.55
C VAL A 88 -9.60 0.32 -17.23
N PHE A 89 -8.84 0.32 -16.16
CA PHE A 89 -9.25 0.89 -14.88
C PHE A 89 -8.03 1.38 -14.08
N ILE A 90 -8.31 2.22 -13.10
CA ILE A 90 -7.36 2.68 -12.10
C ILE A 90 -8.00 2.49 -10.73
N ALA A 91 -7.31 1.80 -9.83
CA ALA A 91 -7.68 1.67 -8.42
C ALA A 91 -6.58 2.26 -7.56
N ASP A 92 -6.91 3.23 -6.72
CA ASP A 92 -6.02 3.81 -5.72
C ASP A 92 -6.57 3.55 -4.33
N LEU A 93 -5.78 2.93 -3.47
CA LEU A 93 -6.14 2.61 -2.10
C LEU A 93 -5.07 3.14 -1.15
N ALA A 94 -5.50 3.85 -0.10
CA ALA A 94 -4.72 4.10 1.10
C ALA A 94 -5.38 3.38 2.28
N TYR A 95 -4.78 2.29 2.74
CA TYR A 95 -5.23 1.52 3.89
C TYR A 95 -4.30 1.77 5.06
N ALA A 96 -4.83 2.23 6.18
CA ALA A 96 -4.03 2.69 7.30
C ALA A 96 -4.32 1.93 8.60
N GLY A 97 -3.37 1.97 9.51
CA GLY A 97 -3.53 1.51 10.88
C GLY A 97 -2.82 2.44 11.85
N ILE A 98 -3.37 2.55 13.06
CA ILE A 98 -2.74 3.23 14.18
C ILE A 98 -2.08 2.17 15.05
N PHE A 99 -0.79 2.32 15.25
CA PHE A 99 0.07 1.38 15.97
C PHE A 99 0.72 2.06 17.17
N THR A 100 0.78 1.33 18.28
CA THR A 100 1.56 1.73 19.47
C THR A 100 2.76 0.82 19.58
N LEU A 101 3.95 1.41 19.75
CA LEU A 101 5.19 0.70 20.05
C LEU A 101 5.49 0.80 21.55
N ASN A 102 5.66 -0.35 22.21
CA ASN A 102 5.95 -0.42 23.64
C ASN A 102 7.37 -0.93 23.87
N GLY A 103 8.23 -0.09 24.42
CA GLY A 103 9.60 -0.48 24.76
C GLY A 103 10.51 -0.84 23.58
N VAL A 104 10.12 -0.44 22.35
CA VAL A 104 10.96 -0.64 21.16
C VAL A 104 11.97 0.49 21.07
N PRO A 105 13.29 0.19 21.09
CA PRO A 105 14.33 1.19 20.94
C PRO A 105 14.18 1.99 19.65
N GLU A 106 14.52 3.27 19.66
CA GLU A 106 14.32 4.17 18.51
C GLU A 106 15.01 3.66 17.23
N ASN A 107 16.21 3.10 17.35
CA ASN A 107 16.96 2.51 16.24
C ASN A 107 16.32 1.23 15.66
N GLN A 108 15.32 0.64 16.32
CA GLN A 108 14.57 -0.54 15.88
C GLN A 108 13.13 -0.21 15.44
N GLN A 109 12.68 1.02 15.62
CA GLN A 109 11.31 1.41 15.28
C GLN A 109 11.07 1.42 13.75
N GLU A 110 12.04 1.88 12.98
CA GLU A 110 11.90 1.99 11.51
C GLU A 110 11.56 0.65 10.84
N PRO A 111 12.30 -0.46 11.06
CA PRO A 111 11.92 -1.74 10.45
C PRO A 111 10.58 -2.28 10.96
N VAL A 112 10.20 -2.02 12.20
CA VAL A 112 8.87 -2.41 12.69
C VAL A 112 7.77 -1.65 11.94
N LEU A 113 7.92 -0.33 11.79
CA LEU A 113 6.94 0.53 11.14
C LEU A 113 6.85 0.31 9.61
N LEU A 114 7.97 0.01 8.95
CA LEU A 114 8.03 -0.13 7.49
C LEU A 114 7.94 -1.57 6.99
N VAL A 115 8.05 -2.56 7.87
CA VAL A 115 7.98 -3.98 7.52
C VAL A 115 6.84 -4.68 8.23
N GLU A 116 6.83 -4.69 9.58
CA GLU A 116 5.84 -5.47 10.33
C GLU A 116 4.44 -4.85 10.28
N CYS A 117 4.33 -3.53 10.41
CA CYS A 117 3.03 -2.84 10.34
C CYS A 117 2.35 -3.02 8.98
N PRO A 118 2.99 -2.73 7.83
CA PRO A 118 2.33 -2.96 6.54
C PRO A 118 2.05 -4.43 6.26
N ARG A 119 2.84 -5.36 6.81
CA ARG A 119 2.57 -6.80 6.74
C ARG A 119 1.23 -7.17 7.40
N LEU A 120 0.88 -6.51 8.52
CA LEU A 120 -0.41 -6.70 9.19
C LEU A 120 -1.58 -6.08 8.41
N LEU A 121 -1.35 -4.97 7.70
CA LEU A 121 -2.36 -4.27 6.91
C LEU A 121 -2.63 -4.94 5.55
N PHE A 122 -1.62 -5.60 4.98
CA PHE A 122 -1.64 -6.12 3.62
C PHE A 122 -2.81 -7.05 3.29
N PRO A 123 -3.20 -8.03 4.12
CA PRO A 123 -4.31 -8.91 3.82
C PRO A 123 -5.63 -8.17 3.60
N PHE A 124 -5.86 -7.09 4.32
CA PHE A 124 -7.05 -6.25 4.22
C PHE A 124 -7.02 -5.38 2.98
N ALA A 125 -5.90 -4.72 2.71
CA ALA A 125 -5.68 -3.94 1.49
C ALA A 125 -5.84 -4.80 0.24
N ARG A 126 -5.28 -6.00 0.24
CA ARG A 126 -5.44 -7.00 -0.84
C ARG A 126 -6.90 -7.32 -1.11
N ASN A 127 -7.69 -7.57 -0.07
CA ASN A 127 -9.10 -7.89 -0.22
C ASN A 127 -9.90 -6.70 -0.78
N ILE A 128 -9.64 -5.48 -0.32
CA ILE A 128 -10.32 -4.28 -0.82
C ILE A 128 -10.05 -4.09 -2.31
N LEU A 129 -8.81 -4.25 -2.76
CA LEU A 129 -8.47 -4.15 -4.18
C LEU A 129 -9.14 -5.24 -5.03
N ALA A 130 -9.19 -6.47 -4.53
CA ALA A 130 -9.89 -7.57 -5.20
C ALA A 130 -11.39 -7.28 -5.31
N ASP A 131 -11.99 -6.79 -4.24
CA ASP A 131 -13.42 -6.48 -4.19
C ASP A 131 -13.79 -5.33 -5.12
N VAL A 132 -13.07 -4.21 -5.08
CA VAL A 132 -13.39 -3.03 -5.90
C VAL A 132 -13.22 -3.30 -7.39
N THR A 133 -12.22 -4.08 -7.79
CA THR A 133 -12.01 -4.46 -9.20
C THR A 133 -13.09 -5.43 -9.69
N ARG A 134 -13.50 -6.39 -8.86
CA ARG A 134 -14.65 -7.28 -9.15
C ARG A 134 -15.94 -6.48 -9.27
N ASP A 135 -16.21 -5.57 -8.36
CA ASP A 135 -17.42 -4.74 -8.37
C ASP A 135 -17.42 -3.77 -9.57
N GLY A 136 -16.25 -3.41 -10.08
CA GLY A 136 -16.07 -2.68 -11.34
C GLY A 136 -16.35 -3.51 -12.60
N GLY A 137 -16.68 -4.79 -12.47
CA GLY A 137 -16.99 -5.67 -13.60
C GLY A 137 -15.77 -6.35 -14.25
N PHE A 138 -14.63 -6.37 -13.55
CA PHE A 138 -13.38 -7.00 -14.00
C PHE A 138 -13.03 -8.23 -13.17
N PRO A 139 -12.14 -9.11 -13.65
CA PRO A 139 -11.55 -10.12 -12.80
C PRO A 139 -10.88 -9.47 -11.57
N PRO A 140 -11.05 -10.04 -10.37
CA PRO A 140 -10.47 -9.46 -9.16
C PRO A 140 -8.94 -9.43 -9.24
N VAL A 141 -8.35 -8.27 -8.91
CA VAL A 141 -6.89 -8.14 -8.79
C VAL A 141 -6.43 -8.79 -7.49
N MET A 142 -5.75 -9.91 -7.61
CA MET A 142 -5.21 -10.67 -6.50
C MET A 142 -3.72 -10.41 -6.36
N LEU A 143 -3.35 -9.56 -5.38
CA LEU A 143 -1.93 -9.32 -5.08
C LEU A 143 -1.28 -10.58 -4.52
N GLY A 144 -0.11 -10.94 -5.05
CA GLY A 144 0.75 -11.96 -4.47
C GLY A 144 1.38 -11.49 -3.14
N PRO A 145 2.10 -12.39 -2.45
CA PRO A 145 2.86 -12.02 -1.26
C PRO A 145 3.86 -10.90 -1.56
N ILE A 146 3.99 -9.94 -0.64
CA ILE A 146 4.89 -8.79 -0.77
C ILE A 146 6.08 -8.96 0.15
N ASP A 147 7.28 -8.73 -0.40
CA ASP A 147 8.53 -8.65 0.35
C ASP A 147 8.72 -7.23 0.89
N PHE A 148 8.15 -6.93 2.05
CA PHE A 148 8.28 -5.63 2.69
C PHE A 148 9.71 -5.34 3.17
N VAL A 149 10.50 -6.36 3.48
CA VAL A 149 11.92 -6.19 3.82
C VAL A 149 12.68 -5.68 2.60
N GLY A 150 12.48 -6.30 1.45
CA GLY A 150 13.08 -5.88 0.18
C GLY A 150 12.67 -4.45 -0.21
N LEU A 151 11.39 -4.10 -0.06
CA LEU A 151 10.90 -2.74 -0.29
C LEU A 151 11.58 -1.71 0.63
N TRP A 152 11.69 -2.00 1.91
CA TRP A 152 12.37 -1.15 2.88
C TRP A 152 13.85 -0.97 2.54
N GLN A 153 14.56 -2.05 2.22
CA GLN A 153 15.97 -2.01 1.85
C GLN A 153 16.20 -1.20 0.56
N ALA A 154 15.36 -1.40 -0.47
CA ALA A 154 15.43 -0.64 -1.72
C ALA A 154 15.22 0.86 -1.49
N ARG A 155 14.27 1.24 -0.64
CA ARG A 155 14.02 2.63 -0.26
C ARG A 155 15.21 3.27 0.45
N ARG A 156 15.85 2.55 1.36
CA ARG A 156 17.07 3.02 2.05
C ARG A 156 18.23 3.22 1.06
N ALA A 157 18.42 2.29 0.13
CA ALA A 157 19.45 2.40 -0.88
C ALA A 157 19.22 3.62 -1.80
N GLN A 158 17.97 3.89 -2.20
CA GLN A 158 17.62 5.07 -2.98
C GLN A 158 17.87 6.37 -2.22
N ALA A 159 17.51 6.44 -0.93
CA ALA A 159 17.75 7.60 -0.09
C ALA A 159 19.25 7.89 0.09
N ALA A 160 20.08 6.85 0.20
CA ALA A 160 21.53 6.98 0.31
C ALA A 160 22.21 7.39 -1.03
N ALA A 161 21.56 7.16 -2.16
CA ALA A 161 22.08 7.49 -3.49
C ALA A 161 21.79 8.93 -3.94
N ILE A 162 20.93 9.67 -3.22
CA ILE A 162 20.66 11.10 -3.49
C ILE A 162 21.79 11.90 -2.86
N PRO A 163 22.69 12.57 -3.67
CA PRO A 163 23.74 13.42 -3.10
C PRO A 163 23.10 14.60 -2.38
N GLU A 164 23.58 14.90 -1.18
CA GLU A 164 23.20 16.13 -0.48
C GLU A 164 23.42 17.34 -1.39
N PRO A 165 22.50 18.29 -1.45
CA PRO A 165 22.73 19.53 -2.18
C PRO A 165 23.94 20.22 -1.57
N VAL A 166 25.02 20.38 -2.36
CA VAL A 166 26.22 21.12 -1.95
C VAL A 166 25.74 22.54 -1.65
N ALA A 167 25.75 22.92 -0.39
CA ALA A 167 25.51 24.28 0.03
C ALA A 167 26.63 25.13 -0.60
N SER A 168 26.30 25.87 -1.64
CA SER A 168 27.17 26.88 -2.20
C SER A 168 27.33 28.00 -1.17
N ALA A 169 28.55 28.16 -0.70
CA ALA A 169 28.95 29.28 0.14
C ALA A 169 28.86 30.60 -0.66
#